data_3f786748004e51a809cffb12c0523209
#
_entry.id   3f786748004e51a809cffb12c0523209
#
_cell.length_a   1.000
_cell.length_b   1.000
_cell.length_c   1.000
_cell.angle_alpha   90.00
_cell.angle_beta   90.00
_cell.angle_gamma   90.00
#
_symmetry.space_group_name_H-M   'P 1'
#
loop_
_entity.id
_entity.type
_entity.pdbx_description
1 polymer ?
#
loop_
_entity_poly.entity_id
_entity_poly.type
_entity_poly.pdbx_seq_one_letter_code
_entity_poly.pdbx_strand_id
1 'polypeptide(L)'
;MSGPDLSALRIDERARRAPRRLGWRTIAAGLVVLLAVVAGLFFALGDKAPEVEVATVRADKGGRAALLNASGYVTPRQRATIAAKITARVNEIYVDEGMQVEPGLVLARLDDSDARARLISAMAERAATAATLGDLHVNLENAERELKRIEELWDKKLVAEQNRDQAKMAVDSFKARIVLAREQVTAAEARVKVAQQDLDNCTVRAPFGGIVVSKDAQRGEMVSPVSAGGGFTRTGIATIVDMASLGIEVDVNESYIARVKANQPVTAVLDAYPDWQIPAKVRTVIPTADRQKATVKVRATFDRLDPRILPDMGVKVTFLGGESAPSAAGRVLVSRAALVDDGGTTVVFVHRDGKVERRAVRLGQARGNDHEVVAGLSDGEQVVTTGAKQLRDGQSVRVKR
;
A
#
# COMPACT_ATOMS: atom_id res chain seq x y z
N MET A 1 -103.16 -50.28 67.72
CA MET A 1 -102.02 -49.56 67.45
C MET A 1 -101.93 -49.45 65.92
N SER A 2 -102.10 -48.33 65.51
CA SER A 2 -102.44 -47.70 64.28
C SER A 2 -101.55 -48.11 63.08
N GLY A 3 -102.21 -48.70 62.06
CA GLY A 3 -101.49 -48.80 60.69
C GLY A 3 -101.78 -47.61 59.84
N PRO A 4 -100.85 -47.27 58.94
CA PRO A 4 -100.97 -46.05 58.12
C PRO A 4 -101.93 -46.28 56.93
N ASP A 5 -102.63 -45.24 56.68
CA ASP A 5 -103.65 -45.03 55.64
C ASP A 5 -103.11 -45.02 54.23
N LEU A 6 -103.61 -45.85 53.32
CA LEU A 6 -103.21 -46.03 51.92
C LEU A 6 -104.10 -45.27 50.93
N SER A 7 -104.72 -44.16 51.36
CA SER A 7 -105.68 -43.43 50.49
C SER A 7 -105.15 -42.36 49.55
N ALA A 8 -103.81 -42.24 49.39
CA ALA A 8 -103.20 -41.15 48.57
C ALA A 8 -102.64 -41.57 47.18
N LEU A 9 -102.97 -42.79 46.71
CA LEU A 9 -102.57 -43.20 45.36
C LEU A 9 -103.75 -43.23 44.37
N ARG A 10 -104.25 -42.08 44.02
CA ARG A 10 -105.14 -41.93 42.88
C ARG A 10 -104.38 -41.41 41.69
N ILE A 11 -104.09 -42.21 40.66
CA ILE A 11 -103.57 -41.86 39.40
C ILE A 11 -104.67 -41.27 38.55
N ASP A 12 -104.53 -40.01 38.16
CA ASP A 12 -105.46 -39.28 37.31
C ASP A 12 -105.22 -39.60 35.84
N GLU A 13 -106.17 -40.26 35.17
CA GLU A 13 -106.09 -40.79 33.79
C GLU A 13 -106.43 -39.72 32.70
N ARG A 14 -105.97 -38.48 32.80
CA ARG A 14 -106.25 -37.49 31.72
C ARG A 14 -105.05 -36.68 31.27
N ALA A 15 -104.18 -37.31 30.50
CA ALA A 15 -103.30 -36.54 29.54
C ALA A 15 -102.63 -37.47 28.55
N ARG A 16 -103.41 -38.18 27.74
CA ARG A 16 -102.82 -38.65 26.44
C ARG A 16 -102.86 -37.53 25.42
N ARG A 17 -101.73 -36.75 25.30
CA ARG A 17 -101.46 -35.87 24.13
C ARG A 17 -100.81 -36.71 23.07
N ALA A 18 -101.43 -36.74 21.88
CA ALA A 18 -100.93 -37.38 20.68
C ALA A 18 -99.57 -36.84 20.21
N PRO A 19 -98.64 -37.64 19.61
CA PRO A 19 -97.35 -37.18 19.10
C PRO A 19 -97.60 -36.33 17.86
N ARG A 20 -97.12 -35.03 17.91
CA ARG A 20 -97.01 -34.20 16.75
C ARG A 20 -95.98 -34.84 15.84
N ARG A 21 -96.33 -35.29 14.65
CA ARG A 21 -95.42 -35.69 13.56
C ARG A 21 -94.65 -34.49 13.14
N LEU A 22 -93.32 -34.48 13.41
CA LEU A 22 -92.37 -33.48 12.94
C LEU A 22 -92.29 -33.60 11.42
N GLY A 23 -92.80 -32.63 10.70
CA GLY A 23 -92.84 -32.66 9.23
C GLY A 23 -91.47 -32.69 8.67
N TRP A 24 -91.24 -33.46 7.57
CA TRP A 24 -89.99 -33.57 6.81
C TRP A 24 -89.37 -32.21 6.55
N ARG A 25 -90.18 -31.17 6.39
CA ARG A 25 -89.72 -29.79 6.17
C ARG A 25 -88.90 -29.22 7.36
N THR A 26 -89.20 -29.56 8.58
CA THR A 26 -88.47 -29.12 9.78
C THR A 26 -87.18 -29.87 9.96
N ILE A 27 -87.14 -31.14 9.57
CA ILE A 27 -85.86 -31.91 9.50
C ILE A 27 -84.92 -31.41 8.41
N ALA A 28 -85.47 -31.12 7.22
CA ALA A 28 -84.75 -30.57 6.13
C ALA A 28 -84.20 -29.17 6.46
N ALA A 29 -84.97 -28.29 7.09
CA ALA A 29 -84.53 -26.98 7.54
C ALA A 29 -83.42 -27.07 8.57
N GLY A 30 -83.54 -28.03 9.52
CA GLY A 30 -82.48 -28.31 10.55
C GLY A 30 -81.18 -28.78 9.89
N LEU A 31 -81.26 -29.60 8.84
CA LEU A 31 -80.07 -30.11 8.11
C LEU A 31 -79.38 -29.00 7.29
N VAL A 32 -80.18 -28.13 6.71
CA VAL A 32 -79.63 -26.97 5.98
C VAL A 32 -78.92 -25.99 6.93
N VAL A 33 -79.48 -25.72 8.09
CA VAL A 33 -78.90 -24.88 9.11
C VAL A 33 -77.57 -25.51 9.64
N LEU A 34 -77.61 -26.84 9.88
CA LEU A 34 -76.40 -27.56 10.30
C LEU A 34 -75.32 -27.51 9.24
N LEU A 35 -75.68 -27.74 8.00
CA LEU A 35 -74.72 -27.60 6.86
C LEU A 35 -74.21 -26.18 6.72
N ALA A 36 -75.01 -25.13 6.90
CA ALA A 36 -74.64 -23.77 6.89
C ALA A 36 -73.69 -23.40 8.06
N VAL A 37 -73.95 -23.96 9.28
CA VAL A 37 -73.08 -23.78 10.44
C VAL A 37 -71.78 -24.50 10.22
N VAL A 38 -71.78 -25.74 9.70
CA VAL A 38 -70.54 -26.48 9.40
C VAL A 38 -69.72 -25.81 8.29
N ALA A 39 -70.39 -25.32 7.24
CA ALA A 39 -69.76 -24.55 6.21
C ALA A 39 -69.19 -23.20 6.73
N GLY A 40 -69.95 -22.49 7.58
CA GLY A 40 -69.50 -21.27 8.24
C GLY A 40 -68.31 -21.51 9.18
N LEU A 41 -68.36 -22.64 9.97
CA LEU A 41 -67.27 -23.06 10.84
C LEU A 41 -66.03 -23.44 9.99
N PHE A 42 -66.23 -24.12 8.86
CA PHE A 42 -65.13 -24.48 7.95
C PHE A 42 -64.49 -23.24 7.27
N PHE A 43 -65.29 -22.20 6.97
CA PHE A 43 -64.79 -20.92 6.45
C PHE A 43 -64.20 -20.03 7.55
N ALA A 44 -64.69 -20.10 8.77
CA ALA A 44 -64.18 -19.33 9.92
C ALA A 44 -62.88 -19.94 10.52
N LEU A 45 -62.68 -21.26 10.40
CA LEU A 45 -61.48 -22.00 10.76
C LEU A 45 -60.51 -22.14 9.58
N GLY A 46 -60.85 -21.60 8.41
CA GLY A 46 -59.96 -21.53 7.24
C GLY A 46 -58.66 -20.80 7.62
N ASP A 47 -57.53 -21.46 7.47
CA ASP A 47 -56.16 -21.11 7.78
C ASP A 47 -55.89 -19.63 7.51
N LYS A 48 -55.82 -18.83 8.55
CA LYS A 48 -55.17 -17.49 8.44
C LYS A 48 -53.70 -17.75 8.20
N ALA A 49 -53.26 -17.60 6.94
CA ALA A 49 -51.84 -17.71 6.58
C ALA A 49 -51.03 -16.82 7.53
N PRO A 50 -50.10 -17.38 8.31
CA PRO A 50 -49.31 -16.64 9.27
C PRO A 50 -48.47 -15.57 8.54
N GLU A 51 -48.39 -14.38 9.13
CA GLU A 51 -47.53 -13.32 8.63
C GLU A 51 -46.06 -13.63 9.00
N VAL A 52 -45.19 -13.59 7.99
CA VAL A 52 -43.76 -13.88 8.16
C VAL A 52 -42.91 -12.76 7.54
N GLU A 53 -41.78 -12.50 8.15
CA GLU A 53 -40.76 -11.66 7.58
C GLU A 53 -39.76 -12.52 6.81
N VAL A 54 -39.36 -12.06 5.63
CA VAL A 54 -38.40 -12.78 4.81
C VAL A 54 -37.13 -11.95 4.61
N ALA A 55 -35.98 -12.60 4.60
CA ALA A 55 -34.70 -12.03 4.23
C ALA A 55 -34.18 -12.68 2.94
N THR A 56 -33.66 -11.88 2.04
CA THR A 56 -33.02 -12.40 0.83
C THR A 56 -31.64 -12.94 1.18
N VAL A 57 -31.40 -14.17 0.81
CA VAL A 57 -30.10 -14.84 0.90
C VAL A 57 -29.11 -14.12 -0.03
N ARG A 58 -27.93 -13.82 0.48
CA ARG A 58 -26.87 -13.15 -0.28
C ARG A 58 -25.70 -14.09 -0.49
N ALA A 59 -25.21 -14.17 -1.74
CA ALA A 59 -23.98 -14.86 -2.01
C ALA A 59 -22.85 -14.26 -1.18
N ASP A 60 -22.11 -15.11 -0.48
CA ASP A 60 -20.83 -14.69 0.11
C ASP A 60 -19.89 -14.33 -1.04
N LYS A 61 -19.82 -13.04 -1.38
CA LYS A 61 -18.81 -12.52 -2.31
C LYS A 61 -17.45 -12.62 -1.61
N GLY A 62 -16.96 -13.84 -1.40
CA GLY A 62 -15.78 -14.18 -0.66
C GLY A 62 -14.67 -13.14 -0.83
N GLY A 63 -14.52 -12.24 0.12
CA GLY A 63 -13.36 -11.41 0.26
C GLY A 63 -12.16 -12.35 0.41
N ARG A 64 -11.03 -12.00 -0.23
CA ARG A 64 -9.79 -12.76 -0.04
C ARG A 64 -9.54 -12.87 1.45
N ALA A 65 -9.44 -14.09 1.96
CA ALA A 65 -9.21 -14.31 3.39
C ALA A 65 -7.91 -13.63 3.81
N ALA A 66 -7.93 -12.88 4.91
CA ALA A 66 -6.74 -12.35 5.50
C ALA A 66 -5.82 -13.51 5.90
N LEU A 67 -4.62 -13.56 5.33
CA LEU A 67 -3.64 -14.61 5.60
C LEU A 67 -2.87 -14.33 6.87
N LEU A 68 -2.43 -13.09 7.04
CA LEU A 68 -1.72 -12.58 8.21
C LEU A 68 -1.81 -11.04 8.26
N ASN A 69 -1.61 -10.50 9.46
CA ASN A 69 -1.44 -9.09 9.71
C ASN A 69 -0.01 -8.83 10.16
N ALA A 70 0.59 -7.76 9.67
CA ALA A 70 1.90 -7.30 10.08
C ALA A 70 1.90 -5.77 10.25
N SER A 71 2.72 -5.28 11.17
CA SER A 71 2.89 -3.84 11.38
C SER A 71 4.21 -3.38 10.76
N GLY A 72 4.26 -2.12 10.37
CA GLY A 72 5.44 -1.52 9.78
C GLY A 72 5.33 -0.01 9.66
N TYR A 73 6.12 0.56 8.78
CA TYR A 73 6.18 2.01 8.57
C TYR A 73 6.18 2.34 7.08
N VAL A 74 5.68 3.53 6.78
CA VAL A 74 5.82 4.13 5.46
C VAL A 74 7.25 4.61 5.31
N THR A 75 7.98 4.07 4.31
CA THR A 75 9.37 4.42 4.06
C THR A 75 9.55 4.95 2.64
N PRO A 76 10.28 6.04 2.45
CA PRO A 76 10.63 6.52 1.13
C PRO A 76 11.70 5.60 0.50
N ARG A 77 11.69 5.46 -0.80
CA ARG A 77 12.76 4.73 -1.52
C ARG A 77 14.05 5.53 -1.59
N GLN A 78 13.92 6.86 -1.69
CA GLN A 78 15.03 7.78 -1.70
C GLN A 78 14.89 8.74 -0.52
N ARG A 79 15.83 8.65 0.41
CA ARG A 79 16.03 9.56 1.53
C ARG A 79 17.52 9.80 1.63
N ALA A 80 17.94 11.03 1.62
CA ALA A 80 19.34 11.38 1.77
C ALA A 80 19.52 12.61 2.65
N THR A 81 20.44 12.52 3.59
CA THR A 81 20.97 13.68 4.28
C THR A 81 22.11 14.25 3.43
N ILE A 82 21.91 15.47 2.94
CA ILE A 82 22.85 16.15 2.07
C ILE A 82 23.93 16.78 2.94
N ALA A 83 25.15 16.32 2.76
CA ALA A 83 26.32 16.80 3.46
C ALA A 83 27.18 17.69 2.57
N ALA A 84 27.99 18.56 3.18
CA ALA A 84 29.04 19.27 2.47
C ALA A 84 30.12 18.30 2.00
N LYS A 85 30.71 18.52 0.84
CA LYS A 85 31.85 17.75 0.34
C LYS A 85 33.20 18.28 0.83
N ILE A 86 33.19 19.50 1.36
CA ILE A 86 34.37 20.19 1.90
C ILE A 86 34.05 20.74 3.29
N THR A 87 35.09 20.99 4.08
CA THR A 87 34.93 21.67 5.37
C THR A 87 34.95 23.18 5.13
N ALA A 88 33.82 23.83 5.45
CA ALA A 88 33.71 25.29 5.33
C ALA A 88 32.57 25.80 6.22
N ARG A 89 32.52 27.12 6.45
CA ARG A 89 31.44 27.78 7.18
C ARG A 89 30.25 28.00 6.24
N VAL A 90 29.04 27.79 6.76
CA VAL A 90 27.79 28.08 6.05
C VAL A 90 27.56 29.59 6.00
N ASN A 91 27.57 30.16 4.80
CA ASN A 91 27.24 31.56 4.61
C ASN A 91 25.72 31.80 4.52
N GLU A 92 25.05 30.99 3.71
CA GLU A 92 23.61 31.12 3.46
C GLU A 92 22.96 29.75 3.31
N ILE A 93 21.70 29.64 3.77
CA ILE A 93 20.84 28.47 3.56
C ILE A 93 19.57 28.97 2.90
N TYR A 94 19.15 28.29 1.81
CA TYR A 94 18.02 28.69 0.98
C TYR A 94 16.81 27.79 1.14
N VAL A 95 16.86 26.81 2.04
CA VAL A 95 15.80 25.85 2.26
C VAL A 95 15.38 25.81 3.71
N ASP A 96 14.09 25.54 3.92
CA ASP A 96 13.48 25.30 5.21
C ASP A 96 12.72 23.97 5.21
N GLU A 97 12.39 23.46 6.39
CA GLU A 97 11.62 22.24 6.57
C GLU A 97 10.23 22.37 5.92
N GLY A 98 9.80 21.33 5.25
CA GLY A 98 8.55 21.30 4.48
C GLY A 98 8.66 21.90 3.07
N MET A 99 9.79 22.52 2.69
CA MET A 99 9.98 23.11 1.35
C MET A 99 10.16 22.00 0.31
N GLN A 100 9.48 22.14 -0.83
CA GLN A 100 9.68 21.30 -2.00
C GLN A 100 10.90 21.76 -2.78
N VAL A 101 11.77 20.83 -3.15
CA VAL A 101 13.01 21.09 -3.89
C VAL A 101 13.07 20.26 -5.16
N GLU A 102 13.67 20.85 -6.22
CA GLU A 102 13.93 20.19 -7.47
C GLU A 102 15.39 19.73 -7.56
N PRO A 103 15.73 18.75 -8.42
CA PRO A 103 17.12 18.35 -8.63
C PRO A 103 17.98 19.52 -9.07
N GLY A 104 19.14 19.69 -8.44
CA GLY A 104 20.07 20.79 -8.74
C GLY A 104 19.78 22.11 -8.03
N LEU A 105 18.64 22.26 -7.34
CA LEU A 105 18.35 23.45 -6.52
C LEU A 105 19.46 23.68 -5.50
N VAL A 106 19.89 24.92 -5.33
CA VAL A 106 20.89 25.29 -4.32
C VAL A 106 20.25 25.26 -2.93
N LEU A 107 20.79 24.40 -2.05
CA LEU A 107 20.33 24.26 -0.67
C LEU A 107 21.06 25.21 0.27
N ALA A 108 22.38 25.34 0.07
CA ALA A 108 23.23 26.19 0.87
C ALA A 108 24.44 26.67 0.07
N ARG A 109 24.97 27.80 0.46
CA ARG A 109 26.28 28.34 0.04
C ARG A 109 27.21 28.35 1.23
N LEU A 110 28.39 27.77 1.02
CA LEU A 110 29.47 27.79 1.98
C LEU A 110 30.41 28.97 1.67
N ASP A 111 31.26 29.33 2.63
CA ASP A 111 32.32 30.31 2.43
C ASP A 111 33.27 29.82 1.36
N ASP A 112 33.34 30.52 0.25
CA ASP A 112 34.12 30.17 -0.94
C ASP A 112 35.43 30.98 -1.09
N SER A 113 35.74 31.85 -0.11
CA SER A 113 36.88 32.75 -0.17
C SER A 113 38.21 32.04 -0.40
N ASP A 114 38.49 30.99 0.36
CA ASP A 114 39.71 30.18 0.25
C ASP A 114 39.75 29.39 -1.07
N ALA A 115 38.59 28.76 -1.45
CA ALA A 115 38.50 27.99 -2.69
C ALA A 115 38.74 28.90 -3.93
N ARG A 116 38.16 30.10 -3.90
CA ARG A 116 38.38 31.11 -4.97
C ARG A 116 39.81 31.56 -5.04
N ALA A 117 40.47 31.83 -3.90
CA ALA A 117 41.89 32.20 -3.87
C ALA A 117 42.80 31.09 -4.42
N ARG A 118 42.51 29.82 -4.07
CA ARG A 118 43.21 28.64 -4.64
C ARG A 118 43.06 28.53 -6.15
N LEU A 119 41.82 28.73 -6.64
CA LEU A 119 41.56 28.72 -8.09
C LEU A 119 42.34 29.79 -8.82
N ILE A 120 42.37 31.03 -8.32
CA ILE A 120 43.13 32.13 -8.90
C ILE A 120 44.62 31.78 -8.91
N SER A 121 45.18 31.23 -7.82
CA SER A 121 46.57 30.80 -7.75
C SER A 121 46.88 29.70 -8.78
N ALA A 122 46.06 28.69 -8.92
CA ALA A 122 46.23 27.60 -9.88
C ALA A 122 46.17 28.11 -11.34
N MET A 123 45.26 29.06 -11.63
CA MET A 123 45.18 29.71 -12.95
C MET A 123 46.45 30.50 -13.25
N ALA A 124 47.03 31.23 -12.29
CA ALA A 124 48.27 31.97 -12.46
C ALA A 124 49.46 31.02 -12.71
N GLU A 125 49.58 29.91 -11.98
CA GLU A 125 50.57 28.86 -12.21
C GLU A 125 50.48 28.25 -13.60
N ARG A 126 49.26 27.93 -14.04
CA ARG A 126 49.02 27.43 -15.42
C ARG A 126 49.44 28.44 -16.46
N ALA A 127 49.13 29.73 -16.26
CA ALA A 127 49.52 30.80 -17.18
C ALA A 127 51.05 30.95 -17.28
N ALA A 128 51.77 30.89 -16.14
CA ALA A 128 53.22 30.94 -16.12
C ALA A 128 53.87 29.74 -16.87
N THR A 129 53.35 28.54 -16.63
CA THR A 129 53.80 27.32 -17.32
C THR A 129 53.54 27.38 -18.83
N ALA A 130 52.38 27.90 -19.24
CA ALA A 130 52.05 28.11 -20.65
C ALA A 130 52.96 29.15 -21.31
N ALA A 131 53.38 30.22 -20.59
CA ALA A 131 54.33 31.21 -21.09
C ALA A 131 55.72 30.58 -21.33
N THR A 132 56.19 29.69 -20.45
CA THR A 132 57.45 28.93 -20.63
C THR A 132 57.38 28.04 -21.87
N LEU A 133 56.26 27.39 -22.14
CA LEU A 133 56.03 26.63 -23.38
C LEU A 133 56.11 27.54 -24.63
N GLY A 134 55.54 28.74 -24.54
CA GLY A 134 55.63 29.76 -25.59
C GLY A 134 57.08 30.17 -25.89
N ASP A 135 57.88 30.43 -24.85
CA ASP A 135 59.35 30.76 -25.02
C ASP A 135 60.12 29.64 -25.75
N LEU A 136 59.85 28.35 -25.33
CA LEU A 136 60.49 27.21 -25.99
C LEU A 136 60.09 27.05 -27.45
N HIS A 137 58.92 27.44 -27.89
CA HIS A 137 58.50 27.43 -29.26
C HIS A 137 59.29 28.49 -30.10
N VAL A 138 59.43 29.69 -29.54
CA VAL A 138 60.23 30.73 -30.16
C VAL A 138 61.70 30.28 -30.30
N ASN A 139 62.25 29.64 -29.28
CA ASN A 139 63.64 29.13 -29.33
C ASN A 139 63.80 27.99 -30.35
N LEU A 140 62.82 27.10 -30.47
CA LEU A 140 62.79 26.06 -31.51
C LEU A 140 62.78 26.66 -32.90
N GLU A 141 61.91 27.65 -33.16
CA GLU A 141 61.84 28.32 -34.45
C GLU A 141 63.19 28.98 -34.83
N ASN A 142 63.89 29.60 -33.85
CA ASN A 142 65.20 30.14 -34.05
C ASN A 142 66.21 29.03 -34.37
N ALA A 143 66.25 27.92 -33.67
CA ALA A 143 67.08 26.76 -33.90
C ALA A 143 66.82 26.10 -35.27
N GLU A 144 65.59 26.00 -35.71
CA GLU A 144 65.25 25.49 -37.05
C GLU A 144 65.70 26.41 -38.18
N ARG A 145 65.56 27.71 -37.99
CA ARG A 145 66.12 28.67 -38.96
C ARG A 145 67.65 28.57 -39.07
N GLU A 146 68.31 28.37 -37.91
CA GLU A 146 69.79 28.21 -37.91
C GLU A 146 70.19 26.89 -38.57
N LEU A 147 69.52 25.78 -38.27
CA LEU A 147 69.75 24.47 -38.89
C LEU A 147 69.64 24.61 -40.44
N LYS A 148 68.57 25.20 -40.92
CA LYS A 148 68.33 25.41 -42.34
C LYS A 148 69.47 26.20 -42.97
N ARG A 149 69.96 27.27 -42.33
CA ARG A 149 71.12 28.06 -42.82
C ARG A 149 72.43 27.23 -42.91
N ILE A 150 72.67 26.40 -41.87
CA ILE A 150 73.83 25.50 -41.83
C ILE A 150 73.73 24.42 -42.89
N GLU A 151 72.55 23.82 -43.13
CA GLU A 151 72.30 22.83 -44.20
C GLU A 151 72.56 23.41 -45.59
N GLU A 152 72.12 24.65 -45.91
CA GLU A 152 72.37 25.33 -47.15
C GLU A 152 73.90 25.61 -47.38
N LEU A 153 74.70 25.90 -46.32
CA LEU A 153 76.13 26.06 -46.36
C LEU A 153 76.88 24.73 -46.50
N TRP A 154 76.39 23.67 -45.85
CA TRP A 154 76.91 22.32 -45.95
C TRP A 154 76.79 21.78 -47.37
N ASP A 155 75.62 21.92 -48.00
CA ASP A 155 75.42 21.53 -49.40
C ASP A 155 76.46 22.19 -50.36
N LYS A 156 76.86 23.43 -50.01
CA LYS A 156 77.90 24.15 -50.71
C LYS A 156 79.33 23.81 -50.25
N LYS A 157 79.49 22.84 -49.31
CA LYS A 157 80.81 22.42 -48.72
C LYS A 157 81.54 23.56 -47.97
N LEU A 158 80.87 24.56 -47.45
CA LEU A 158 81.43 25.71 -46.77
C LEU A 158 81.55 25.54 -45.23
N VAL A 159 80.97 24.51 -44.65
CA VAL A 159 81.02 24.23 -43.20
C VAL A 159 81.35 22.76 -42.97
N ALA A 160 81.82 22.42 -41.71
CA ALA A 160 82.13 21.06 -41.30
C ALA A 160 80.84 20.32 -40.92
N GLU A 161 80.86 19.00 -41.06
CA GLU A 161 79.74 18.12 -40.67
C GLU A 161 79.35 18.27 -39.18
N GLN A 162 80.31 18.48 -38.32
CA GLN A 162 80.13 18.76 -36.91
C GLN A 162 79.21 19.94 -36.66
N ASN A 163 79.27 21.04 -37.46
CA ASN A 163 78.39 22.19 -37.29
C ASN A 163 76.94 21.87 -37.61
N ARG A 164 76.69 21.05 -38.67
CA ARG A 164 75.35 20.55 -39.00
C ARG A 164 74.77 19.68 -37.88
N ASP A 165 75.55 18.72 -37.37
CA ASP A 165 75.11 17.82 -36.31
C ASP A 165 74.83 18.57 -35.00
N GLN A 166 75.63 19.60 -34.66
CA GLN A 166 75.36 20.49 -33.54
C GLN A 166 74.06 21.27 -33.70
N ALA A 167 73.75 21.80 -34.85
CA ALA A 167 72.51 22.51 -35.11
C ALA A 167 71.33 21.59 -35.06
N LYS A 168 71.44 20.34 -35.57
CA LYS A 168 70.42 19.33 -35.49
C LYS A 168 70.16 18.92 -34.06
N MET A 169 71.22 18.65 -33.25
CA MET A 169 71.07 18.34 -31.84
C MET A 169 70.36 19.45 -31.05
N ALA A 170 70.61 20.73 -31.39
CA ALA A 170 69.93 21.85 -30.77
C ALA A 170 68.42 21.83 -31.06
N VAL A 171 67.99 21.58 -32.30
CA VAL A 171 66.58 21.43 -32.68
C VAL A 171 65.95 20.27 -31.94
N ASP A 172 66.57 19.09 -31.91
CA ASP A 172 66.07 17.91 -31.24
C ASP A 172 65.94 18.13 -29.72
N SER A 173 66.90 18.85 -29.11
CA SER A 173 66.83 19.25 -27.69
C SER A 173 65.61 20.13 -27.38
N PHE A 174 65.33 21.16 -28.19
CA PHE A 174 64.18 22.02 -28.02
C PHE A 174 62.87 21.25 -28.22
N LYS A 175 62.80 20.35 -29.21
CA LYS A 175 61.61 19.45 -29.38
C LYS A 175 61.36 18.62 -28.15
N ALA A 176 62.37 17.99 -27.55
CA ALA A 176 62.24 17.22 -26.36
C ALA A 176 61.77 18.08 -25.16
N ARG A 177 62.31 19.29 -25.01
CA ARG A 177 61.90 20.23 -23.95
C ARG A 177 60.46 20.70 -24.14
N ILE A 178 59.98 20.90 -25.36
CA ILE A 178 58.60 21.27 -25.67
C ILE A 178 57.65 20.13 -25.25
N VAL A 179 57.98 18.86 -25.51
CA VAL A 179 57.20 17.74 -25.04
C VAL A 179 57.05 17.76 -23.51
N LEU A 180 58.20 17.93 -22.79
CA LEU A 180 58.16 18.05 -21.35
C LEU A 180 57.31 19.22 -20.85
N ALA A 181 57.48 20.40 -21.46
CA ALA A 181 56.73 21.59 -21.09
C ALA A 181 55.23 21.45 -21.37
N ARG A 182 54.81 20.72 -22.42
CA ARG A 182 53.39 20.39 -22.67
C ARG A 182 52.82 19.54 -21.57
N GLU A 183 53.53 18.51 -21.10
CA GLU A 183 53.10 17.69 -19.98
C GLU A 183 52.97 18.50 -18.69
N GLN A 184 53.87 19.49 -18.49
CA GLN A 184 53.78 20.40 -17.33
C GLN A 184 52.53 21.31 -17.41
N VAL A 185 52.19 21.82 -18.62
CA VAL A 185 50.95 22.58 -18.84
C VAL A 185 49.75 21.71 -18.55
N THR A 186 49.74 20.47 -19.04
CA THR A 186 48.63 19.50 -18.77
C THR A 186 48.48 19.22 -17.27
N ALA A 187 49.57 19.07 -16.53
CA ALA A 187 49.54 18.90 -15.08
C ALA A 187 48.99 20.16 -14.37
N ALA A 188 49.38 21.37 -14.82
CA ALA A 188 48.85 22.61 -14.27
C ALA A 188 47.34 22.79 -14.56
N GLU A 189 46.90 22.40 -15.76
CA GLU A 189 45.47 22.37 -16.10
C GLU A 189 44.66 21.41 -15.21
N ALA A 190 45.21 20.25 -14.87
CA ALA A 190 44.59 19.34 -13.94
C ALA A 190 44.43 19.97 -12.55
N ARG A 191 45.43 20.74 -12.07
CA ARG A 191 45.32 21.49 -10.80
C ARG A 191 44.23 22.56 -10.84
N VAL A 192 44.09 23.28 -11.96
CA VAL A 192 42.98 24.25 -12.14
C VAL A 192 41.64 23.55 -12.05
N LYS A 193 41.48 22.37 -12.67
CA LYS A 193 40.23 21.60 -12.58
C LYS A 193 39.91 21.16 -11.14
N VAL A 194 40.90 20.76 -10.37
CA VAL A 194 40.69 20.40 -8.94
C VAL A 194 40.25 21.63 -8.14
N ALA A 195 40.94 22.76 -8.30
CA ALA A 195 40.57 24.00 -7.60
C ALA A 195 39.16 24.51 -8.01
N GLN A 196 38.80 24.34 -9.28
CA GLN A 196 37.43 24.66 -9.73
C GLN A 196 36.38 23.74 -9.09
N GLN A 197 36.66 22.44 -8.99
CA GLN A 197 35.76 21.48 -8.32
C GLN A 197 35.60 21.81 -6.84
N ASP A 198 36.67 22.25 -6.16
CA ASP A 198 36.60 22.70 -4.77
C ASP A 198 35.70 23.92 -4.60
N LEU A 199 35.80 24.88 -5.53
CA LEU A 199 34.91 26.04 -5.58
C LEU A 199 33.45 25.64 -5.84
N ASP A 200 33.21 24.73 -6.77
CA ASP A 200 31.87 24.22 -7.06
C ASP A 200 31.26 23.48 -5.86
N ASN A 201 32.09 22.78 -5.09
CA ASN A 201 31.67 22.09 -3.86
C ASN A 201 31.27 23.06 -2.72
N CYS A 202 31.61 24.36 -2.80
CA CYS A 202 31.10 25.39 -1.89
C CYS A 202 29.59 25.65 -2.11
N THR A 203 29.03 25.24 -3.25
CA THR A 203 27.59 25.34 -3.51
C THR A 203 26.95 23.96 -3.37
N VAL A 204 26.16 23.78 -2.30
CA VAL A 204 25.50 22.51 -2.02
C VAL A 204 24.17 22.47 -2.72
N ARG A 205 23.93 21.42 -3.52
CA ARG A 205 22.72 21.25 -4.34
C ARG A 205 21.98 19.98 -4.01
N ALA A 206 20.66 19.98 -4.27
CA ALA A 206 19.82 18.79 -4.15
C ALA A 206 20.18 17.74 -5.21
N PRO A 207 20.49 16.49 -4.85
CA PRO A 207 20.79 15.43 -5.80
C PRO A 207 19.56 14.88 -6.52
N PHE A 208 18.38 15.01 -5.91
CA PHE A 208 17.08 14.60 -6.46
C PHE A 208 15.98 15.53 -5.93
N GLY A 209 14.82 15.48 -6.56
CA GLY A 209 13.64 16.25 -6.14
C GLY A 209 12.91 15.60 -4.97
N GLY A 210 12.35 16.42 -4.09
CA GLY A 210 11.61 15.93 -2.93
C GLY A 210 11.20 17.02 -1.96
N ILE A 211 10.92 16.65 -0.72
CA ILE A 211 10.60 17.58 0.37
C ILE A 211 11.72 17.53 1.41
N VAL A 212 12.10 18.70 1.90
CA VAL A 212 13.06 18.84 3.01
C VAL A 212 12.35 18.45 4.31
N VAL A 213 12.82 17.40 4.97
CA VAL A 213 12.22 16.91 6.24
C VAL A 213 12.97 17.39 7.47
N SER A 214 14.25 17.75 7.33
CA SER A 214 15.02 18.38 8.40
C SER A 214 16.04 19.35 7.82
N LYS A 215 16.30 20.43 8.58
CA LYS A 215 17.38 21.38 8.35
C LYS A 215 18.40 21.22 9.47
N ASP A 216 19.50 20.53 9.14
CA ASP A 216 20.48 20.08 10.14
C ASP A 216 21.58 21.12 10.44
N ALA A 217 21.80 22.08 9.51
CA ALA A 217 22.80 23.13 9.66
C ALA A 217 22.15 24.52 9.70
N GLN A 218 22.85 25.48 10.35
CA GLN A 218 22.45 26.87 10.42
C GLN A 218 23.52 27.80 9.85
N ARG A 219 23.11 29.02 9.47
CA ARG A 219 24.04 30.06 9.01
C ARG A 219 25.10 30.33 10.08
N GLY A 220 26.36 30.39 9.65
CA GLY A 220 27.52 30.61 10.52
C GLY A 220 28.13 29.34 11.11
N GLU A 221 27.47 28.18 11.02
CA GLU A 221 28.02 26.91 11.49
C GLU A 221 29.11 26.37 10.54
N MET A 222 30.03 25.59 11.12
CA MET A 222 31.02 24.82 10.33
C MET A 222 30.43 23.48 9.93
N VAL A 223 30.49 23.17 8.65
CA VAL A 223 30.09 21.85 8.11
C VAL A 223 31.30 21.12 7.57
N SER A 224 31.31 19.79 7.67
CA SER A 224 32.42 18.94 7.22
C SER A 224 31.89 17.60 6.72
N PRO A 225 32.52 16.96 5.73
CA PRO A 225 32.16 15.60 5.29
C PRO A 225 32.48 14.54 6.33
N VAL A 226 33.36 14.82 7.29
CA VAL A 226 33.79 13.92 8.36
C VAL A 226 33.39 14.48 9.70
N SER A 227 32.77 13.66 10.55
CA SER A 227 32.53 14.01 11.94
C SER A 227 33.87 14.09 12.67
N ALA A 228 34.43 15.29 12.77
CA ALA A 228 35.55 15.54 13.65
C ALA A 228 35.04 15.55 15.09
N GLY A 229 35.36 14.56 15.90
CA GLY A 229 34.86 14.22 17.24
C GLY A 229 34.72 15.32 18.32
N GLY A 230 34.35 16.52 17.95
CA GLY A 230 34.01 17.64 18.84
C GLY A 230 32.68 18.23 18.36
N GLY A 231 31.75 18.46 19.25
CA GLY A 231 30.37 18.87 19.01
C GLY A 231 30.12 20.17 18.24
N PHE A 232 31.12 20.72 17.57
CA PHE A 232 31.07 22.00 16.83
C PHE A 232 30.95 21.84 15.30
N THR A 233 31.04 20.62 14.76
CA THR A 233 31.00 20.38 13.32
C THR A 233 29.79 19.52 12.95
N ARG A 234 28.93 20.05 12.07
CA ARG A 234 27.79 19.31 11.53
C ARG A 234 28.20 18.58 10.26
N THR A 235 27.66 17.37 10.08
CA THR A 235 27.90 16.59 8.84
C THR A 235 26.81 16.78 7.81
N GLY A 236 25.57 17.06 8.23
CA GLY A 236 24.41 17.27 7.34
C GLY A 236 24.05 18.75 7.20
N ILE A 237 23.51 19.12 6.06
CA ILE A 237 22.91 20.44 5.81
C ILE A 237 21.39 20.33 5.86
N ALA A 238 20.81 19.38 5.16
CA ALA A 238 19.37 19.11 5.12
C ALA A 238 19.12 17.66 4.72
N THR A 239 18.01 17.09 5.16
CA THR A 239 17.55 15.76 4.74
C THR A 239 16.38 15.93 3.77
N ILE A 240 16.50 15.32 2.59
CA ILE A 240 15.48 15.36 1.53
C ILE A 240 14.89 13.98 1.38
N VAL A 241 13.56 13.93 1.18
CA VAL A 241 12.78 12.72 0.98
C VAL A 241 11.98 12.83 -0.32
N ASP A 242 12.08 11.82 -1.16
CA ASP A 242 11.26 11.71 -2.37
C ASP A 242 9.87 11.18 -2.02
N MET A 243 8.87 12.08 -2.03
CA MET A 243 7.48 11.75 -1.73
C MET A 243 6.80 10.93 -2.83
N ALA A 244 7.32 10.93 -4.06
CA ALA A 244 6.77 10.13 -5.14
C ALA A 244 7.18 8.65 -5.05
N SER A 245 8.14 8.32 -4.19
CA SER A 245 8.71 6.99 -4.05
C SER A 245 8.34 6.29 -2.74
N LEU A 246 7.30 6.75 -2.04
CA LEU A 246 6.85 6.14 -0.79
C LEU A 246 6.42 4.69 -0.98
N GLY A 247 6.81 3.85 -0.07
CA GLY A 247 6.42 2.45 0.03
C GLY A 247 6.17 2.07 1.48
N ILE A 248 5.94 0.80 1.72
CA ILE A 248 5.70 0.25 3.04
C ILE A 248 6.80 -0.75 3.34
N GLU A 249 7.40 -0.66 4.52
CA GLU A 249 8.29 -1.68 5.05
C GLU A 249 7.62 -2.30 6.28
N VAL A 250 7.31 -3.60 6.22
CA VAL A 250 6.66 -4.34 7.30
C VAL A 250 7.55 -5.44 7.83
N ASP A 251 7.47 -5.65 9.13
CA ASP A 251 8.15 -6.75 9.82
C ASP A 251 7.19 -7.95 9.92
N VAL A 252 7.45 -8.98 9.11
CA VAL A 252 6.65 -10.20 9.07
C VAL A 252 7.34 -11.28 9.88
N ASN A 253 6.61 -11.95 10.78
CA ASN A 253 7.15 -13.06 11.56
C ASN A 253 7.64 -14.19 10.63
N GLU A 254 8.82 -14.74 10.95
CA GLU A 254 9.49 -15.79 10.16
C GLU A 254 8.61 -17.00 9.89
N SER A 255 7.74 -17.38 10.84
CA SER A 255 6.81 -18.51 10.70
C SER A 255 5.82 -18.36 9.53
N TYR A 256 5.56 -17.14 9.07
CA TYR A 256 4.62 -16.86 8.00
C TYR A 256 5.27 -16.47 6.66
N ILE A 257 6.59 -16.25 6.66
CA ILE A 257 7.27 -15.69 5.47
C ILE A 257 7.15 -16.59 4.22
N ALA A 258 7.08 -17.91 4.39
CA ALA A 258 6.90 -18.85 3.30
C ALA A 258 5.57 -18.66 2.53
N ARG A 259 4.59 -17.99 3.12
CA ARG A 259 3.27 -17.70 2.54
C ARG A 259 3.22 -16.34 1.86
N VAL A 260 4.27 -15.51 1.98
CA VAL A 260 4.36 -14.19 1.37
C VAL A 260 5.08 -14.30 0.03
N LYS A 261 4.41 -13.85 -1.03
CA LYS A 261 4.93 -13.91 -2.40
C LYS A 261 5.03 -12.52 -3.00
N ALA A 262 5.96 -12.33 -3.93
CA ALA A 262 6.02 -11.10 -4.71
C ALA A 262 4.71 -10.90 -5.51
N ASN A 263 4.31 -9.63 -5.69
CA ASN A 263 3.05 -9.21 -6.32
C ASN A 263 1.76 -9.65 -5.58
N GLN A 264 1.87 -10.23 -4.38
CA GLN A 264 0.71 -10.55 -3.56
C GLN A 264 -0.02 -9.26 -3.18
N PRO A 265 -1.36 -9.20 -3.37
CA PRO A 265 -2.14 -8.04 -2.95
C PRO A 265 -2.20 -7.96 -1.42
N VAL A 266 -2.09 -6.75 -0.92
CA VAL A 266 -2.18 -6.45 0.50
C VAL A 266 -3.08 -5.22 0.70
N THR A 267 -3.69 -5.12 1.85
CA THR A 267 -4.43 -3.93 2.28
C THR A 267 -3.64 -3.25 3.38
N ALA A 268 -3.28 -2.00 3.16
CA ALA A 268 -2.59 -1.17 4.14
C ALA A 268 -3.60 -0.24 4.82
N VAL A 269 -3.47 -0.08 6.12
CA VAL A 269 -4.25 0.86 6.95
C VAL A 269 -3.26 1.66 7.77
N LEU A 270 -3.24 2.97 7.58
CA LEU A 270 -2.40 3.88 8.37
C LEU A 270 -2.97 4.06 9.77
N ASP A 271 -2.12 4.08 10.79
CA ASP A 271 -2.56 4.29 12.17
C ASP A 271 -3.24 5.66 12.36
N ALA A 272 -2.84 6.66 11.56
CA ALA A 272 -3.47 7.99 11.56
C ALA A 272 -4.87 8.00 10.89
N TYR A 273 -5.20 7.02 10.03
CA TYR A 273 -6.45 6.94 9.28
C TYR A 273 -7.01 5.51 9.31
N PRO A 274 -7.58 5.05 10.44
CA PRO A 274 -7.98 3.65 10.64
C PRO A 274 -9.10 3.19 9.71
N ASP A 275 -9.94 4.11 9.25
CA ASP A 275 -11.06 3.79 8.35
C ASP A 275 -10.66 3.75 6.88
N TRP A 276 -9.43 4.13 6.54
CA TRP A 276 -8.96 4.20 5.17
C TRP A 276 -8.12 2.98 4.78
N GLN A 277 -8.71 2.11 3.98
CA GLN A 277 -8.05 0.93 3.41
C GLN A 277 -7.39 1.29 2.09
N ILE A 278 -6.08 1.17 2.05
CA ILE A 278 -5.24 1.52 0.89
C ILE A 278 -4.77 0.23 0.22
N PRO A 279 -5.14 -0.01 -1.05
CA PRO A 279 -4.63 -1.15 -1.79
C PRO A 279 -3.15 -1.00 -2.07
N ALA A 280 -2.42 -2.08 -1.86
CA ALA A 280 -0.98 -2.15 -2.08
C ALA A 280 -0.58 -3.56 -2.54
N LYS A 281 0.67 -3.72 -2.98
CA LYS A 281 1.21 -5.01 -3.44
C LYS A 281 2.58 -5.25 -2.83
N VAL A 282 2.84 -6.49 -2.47
CA VAL A 282 4.18 -6.93 -2.07
C VAL A 282 5.13 -6.73 -3.25
N ARG A 283 6.16 -5.92 -3.05
CA ARG A 283 7.21 -5.70 -4.03
C ARG A 283 8.31 -6.75 -3.94
N THR A 284 8.84 -6.93 -2.73
CA THR A 284 9.94 -7.86 -2.48
C THR A 284 9.99 -8.26 -1.02
N VAL A 285 10.51 -9.45 -0.77
CA VAL A 285 10.90 -9.92 0.55
C VAL A 285 12.41 -9.75 0.65
N ILE A 286 12.88 -9.07 1.71
CA ILE A 286 14.31 -8.88 1.93
C ILE A 286 14.86 -10.14 2.56
N PRO A 287 15.86 -10.84 1.96
CA PRO A 287 16.32 -12.15 2.43
C PRO A 287 17.25 -12.03 3.64
N THR A 288 16.83 -11.25 4.64
CA THR A 288 17.56 -11.03 5.89
C THR A 288 16.57 -11.08 7.04
N ALA A 289 16.81 -11.94 8.01
CA ALA A 289 16.01 -12.02 9.23
C ALA A 289 16.63 -11.18 10.35
N ASP A 290 15.80 -10.45 11.07
CA ASP A 290 16.17 -9.82 12.33
C ASP A 290 16.09 -10.89 13.44
N ARG A 291 17.24 -11.30 13.97
CA ARG A 291 17.33 -12.35 15.01
C ARG A 291 16.70 -11.93 16.34
N GLN A 292 16.68 -10.64 16.65
CA GLN A 292 16.13 -10.15 17.91
C GLN A 292 14.61 -10.19 17.92
N LYS A 293 13.99 -9.92 16.75
CA LYS A 293 12.53 -9.86 16.58
C LYS A 293 11.94 -11.11 15.96
N ALA A 294 12.77 -12.04 15.44
CA ALA A 294 12.37 -13.19 14.63
C ALA A 294 11.45 -12.77 13.47
N THR A 295 11.78 -11.68 12.79
CA THR A 295 11.03 -11.11 11.68
C THR A 295 11.86 -10.97 10.42
N VAL A 296 11.21 -11.00 9.28
CA VAL A 296 11.76 -10.74 7.95
C VAL A 296 11.08 -9.49 7.39
N LYS A 297 11.88 -8.59 6.85
CA LYS A 297 11.36 -7.36 6.26
C LYS A 297 10.75 -7.61 4.89
N VAL A 298 9.53 -7.14 4.72
CA VAL A 298 8.79 -7.19 3.44
C VAL A 298 8.50 -5.78 2.99
N ARG A 299 8.84 -5.48 1.74
CA ARG A 299 8.51 -4.20 1.12
C ARG A 299 7.29 -4.33 0.24
N ALA A 300 6.32 -3.44 0.46
CA ALA A 300 5.15 -3.30 -0.38
C ALA A 300 5.10 -1.90 -1.01
N THR A 301 4.40 -1.79 -2.12
CA THR A 301 4.21 -0.53 -2.86
C THR A 301 2.72 -0.22 -2.90
N PHE A 302 2.35 1.02 -2.63
CA PHE A 302 0.98 1.49 -2.80
C PHE A 302 0.58 1.46 -4.27
N ASP A 303 -0.64 1.04 -4.57
CA ASP A 303 -1.17 1.11 -5.95
C ASP A 303 -1.40 2.57 -6.38
N ARG A 304 -1.72 3.45 -5.43
CA ARG A 304 -1.86 4.90 -5.61
C ARG A 304 -1.29 5.63 -4.40
N LEU A 305 -0.51 6.67 -4.64
CA LEU A 305 -0.05 7.57 -3.60
C LEU A 305 -1.08 8.69 -3.40
N ASP A 306 -1.23 9.11 -2.16
CA ASP A 306 -2.09 10.22 -1.73
C ASP A 306 -1.26 11.19 -0.89
N PRO A 307 -1.45 12.51 -0.98
CA PRO A 307 -0.70 13.51 -0.20
C PRO A 307 -0.79 13.34 1.33
N ARG A 308 -1.79 12.61 1.83
CA ARG A 308 -1.95 12.30 3.26
C ARG A 308 -0.97 11.26 3.77
N ILE A 309 -0.33 10.50 2.86
CA ILE A 309 0.66 9.49 3.23
C ILE A 309 2.00 10.17 3.45
N LEU A 310 2.46 10.20 4.70
CA LEU A 310 3.73 10.82 5.06
C LEU A 310 4.78 9.76 5.43
N PRO A 311 6.07 10.07 5.23
CA PRO A 311 7.16 9.21 5.68
C PRO A 311 7.07 8.94 7.17
N ASP A 312 7.56 7.79 7.58
CA ASP A 312 7.66 7.30 8.97
C ASP A 312 6.30 7.10 9.69
N MET A 313 5.15 7.23 8.98
CA MET A 313 3.83 6.85 9.53
C MET A 313 3.74 5.35 9.80
N GLY A 314 3.15 5.00 10.95
CA GLY A 314 2.80 3.63 11.30
C GLY A 314 1.72 3.08 10.36
N VAL A 315 1.86 1.83 9.96
CA VAL A 315 0.93 1.15 9.05
C VAL A 315 0.72 -0.30 9.44
N LYS A 316 -0.53 -0.74 9.41
CA LYS A 316 -0.91 -2.15 9.53
C LYS A 316 -1.20 -2.69 8.15
N VAL A 317 -0.59 -3.80 7.81
CA VAL A 317 -0.73 -4.43 6.50
C VAL A 317 -1.35 -5.81 6.67
N THR A 318 -2.49 -6.01 6.01
CA THR A 318 -3.17 -7.29 5.92
C THR A 318 -2.80 -7.94 4.60
N PHE A 319 -2.10 -9.05 4.66
CA PHE A 319 -1.75 -9.85 3.49
C PHE A 319 -2.97 -10.69 3.10
N LEU A 320 -3.41 -10.54 1.87
CA LEU A 320 -4.53 -11.30 1.34
C LEU A 320 -4.02 -12.62 0.79
N GLY A 321 -4.70 -13.71 1.11
CA GLY A 321 -4.40 -15.04 0.54
C GLY A 321 -4.39 -14.95 -0.98
N GLY A 322 -3.50 -15.72 -1.64
CA GLY A 322 -3.55 -15.93 -3.09
C GLY A 322 -4.96 -16.33 -3.50
N GLU A 323 -5.30 -16.21 -4.81
CA GLU A 323 -6.63 -16.50 -5.34
C GLU A 323 -7.31 -17.55 -4.51
N SER A 324 -8.36 -17.14 -3.78
CA SER A 324 -9.22 -18.10 -3.10
C SER A 324 -9.52 -19.18 -4.11
N ALA A 325 -9.26 -20.43 -3.74
CA ALA A 325 -9.88 -21.54 -4.48
C ALA A 325 -11.30 -21.07 -4.84
N PRO A 326 -11.76 -21.18 -6.07
CA PRO A 326 -13.02 -20.61 -6.52
C PRO A 326 -14.02 -20.82 -5.40
N SER A 327 -14.55 -19.73 -4.85
CA SER A 327 -15.60 -19.81 -3.84
C SER A 327 -16.57 -20.85 -4.40
N ALA A 328 -16.63 -22.02 -3.78
CA ALA A 328 -17.43 -23.12 -4.33
C ALA A 328 -18.80 -22.49 -4.60
N ALA A 329 -19.17 -22.38 -5.87
CA ALA A 329 -20.42 -21.79 -6.29
C ALA A 329 -21.52 -22.39 -5.42
N GLY A 330 -22.10 -21.58 -4.51
CA GLY A 330 -23.14 -22.07 -3.62
C GLY A 330 -23.02 -21.69 -2.14
N ARG A 331 -21.97 -20.99 -1.70
CA ARG A 331 -21.95 -20.51 -0.31
C ARG A 331 -22.72 -19.20 -0.19
N VAL A 332 -23.66 -19.18 0.70
CA VAL A 332 -24.54 -18.03 0.91
C VAL A 332 -24.60 -17.68 2.40
N LEU A 333 -24.86 -16.41 2.70
CA LEU A 333 -25.04 -15.94 4.07
C LEU A 333 -26.52 -15.86 4.40
N VAL A 334 -26.89 -16.40 5.56
CA VAL A 334 -28.24 -16.41 6.07
C VAL A 334 -28.26 -15.92 7.52
N SER A 335 -29.20 -15.06 7.85
CA SER A 335 -29.36 -14.57 9.22
C SER A 335 -29.62 -15.72 10.17
N ARG A 336 -29.01 -15.69 11.35
CA ARG A 336 -29.21 -16.65 12.42
C ARG A 336 -30.71 -16.82 12.79
N ALA A 337 -31.50 -15.76 12.62
CA ALA A 337 -32.94 -15.79 12.91
C ALA A 337 -33.73 -16.71 11.97
N ALA A 338 -33.24 -17.04 10.79
CA ALA A 338 -33.88 -17.92 9.82
C ALA A 338 -33.56 -19.42 10.06
N LEU A 339 -32.62 -19.72 10.94
CA LEU A 339 -32.17 -21.09 11.22
C LEU A 339 -33.05 -21.72 12.29
N VAL A 340 -33.61 -22.88 11.98
CA VAL A 340 -34.44 -23.68 12.92
C VAL A 340 -33.74 -25.02 13.14
N ASP A 341 -33.54 -25.39 14.40
CA ASP A 341 -33.05 -26.72 14.75
C ASP A 341 -34.23 -27.67 14.90
N ASP A 342 -34.26 -28.73 14.10
CA ASP A 342 -35.30 -29.73 14.10
C ASP A 342 -34.65 -31.11 14.28
N GLY A 343 -34.56 -31.52 15.54
CA GLY A 343 -34.05 -32.85 15.92
C GLY A 343 -32.58 -33.10 15.56
N GLY A 344 -31.73 -32.06 15.64
CA GLY A 344 -30.29 -32.15 15.32
C GLY A 344 -29.96 -31.89 13.87
N THR A 345 -30.97 -31.54 13.05
CA THR A 345 -30.75 -31.08 11.65
C THR A 345 -31.17 -29.62 11.54
N THR A 346 -30.28 -28.77 11.10
CA THR A 346 -30.63 -27.36 10.84
C THR A 346 -31.40 -27.24 9.54
N VAL A 347 -32.59 -26.61 9.62
CA VAL A 347 -33.47 -26.36 8.49
C VAL A 347 -33.78 -24.88 8.34
N VAL A 348 -34.11 -24.48 7.13
CA VAL A 348 -34.66 -23.16 6.81
C VAL A 348 -35.98 -23.31 6.06
N PHE A 349 -36.80 -22.29 6.13
CA PHE A 349 -38.05 -22.20 5.34
C PHE A 349 -37.85 -21.21 4.22
N VAL A 350 -37.78 -21.74 2.99
CA VAL A 350 -37.64 -20.93 1.77
C VAL A 350 -39.04 -20.51 1.31
N HIS A 351 -39.25 -19.22 1.14
CA HIS A 351 -40.51 -18.67 0.61
C HIS A 351 -40.48 -18.73 -0.90
N ARG A 352 -41.53 -19.39 -1.46
CA ARG A 352 -41.72 -19.44 -2.92
C ARG A 352 -43.23 -19.43 -3.23
N ASP A 353 -43.67 -18.51 -4.07
CA ASP A 353 -45.04 -18.40 -4.57
C ASP A 353 -46.13 -18.42 -3.44
N GLY A 354 -45.85 -17.70 -2.33
CA GLY A 354 -46.81 -17.61 -1.19
C GLY A 354 -46.84 -18.84 -0.28
N LYS A 355 -45.96 -19.81 -0.48
CA LYS A 355 -45.76 -21.00 0.36
C LYS A 355 -44.34 -21.09 0.88
N VAL A 356 -44.17 -21.84 1.95
CA VAL A 356 -42.84 -22.14 2.49
C VAL A 356 -42.44 -23.59 2.22
N GLU A 357 -41.22 -23.78 1.77
CA GLU A 357 -40.56 -25.07 1.55
C GLU A 357 -39.54 -25.30 2.68
N ARG A 358 -39.68 -26.37 3.42
CA ARG A 358 -38.72 -26.80 4.44
C ARG A 358 -37.51 -27.42 3.77
N ARG A 359 -36.34 -26.84 3.98
CA ARG A 359 -35.10 -27.32 3.34
C ARG A 359 -33.99 -27.48 4.36
N ALA A 360 -33.37 -28.65 4.40
CA ALA A 360 -32.21 -28.93 5.24
C ALA A 360 -31.00 -28.20 4.69
N VAL A 361 -30.22 -27.56 5.56
CA VAL A 361 -29.02 -26.80 5.19
C VAL A 361 -27.84 -27.30 5.99
N ARG A 362 -26.66 -27.22 5.33
CA ARG A 362 -25.38 -27.47 5.99
C ARG A 362 -24.71 -26.14 6.30
N LEU A 363 -24.52 -25.88 7.59
CA LEU A 363 -23.87 -24.65 8.06
C LEU A 363 -22.34 -24.74 7.94
N GLY A 364 -21.72 -23.61 7.62
CA GLY A 364 -20.28 -23.37 7.68
C GLY A 364 -19.93 -22.51 8.90
N GLN A 365 -19.07 -21.50 8.71
CA GLN A 365 -18.62 -20.62 9.78
C GLN A 365 -19.65 -19.56 10.13
N ALA A 366 -19.77 -19.22 11.43
CA ALA A 366 -20.55 -18.07 11.88
C ALA A 366 -19.79 -16.77 11.63
N ARG A 367 -20.45 -15.76 11.07
CA ARG A 367 -19.91 -14.42 10.81
C ARG A 367 -20.81 -13.36 11.43
N GLY A 368 -20.51 -12.95 12.63
CA GLY A 368 -21.33 -11.99 13.36
C GLY A 368 -22.74 -12.52 13.61
N ASN A 369 -23.77 -11.86 13.04
CA ASN A 369 -25.18 -12.27 13.17
C ASN A 369 -25.66 -13.20 12.04
N ASP A 370 -24.80 -13.52 11.06
CA ASP A 370 -25.11 -14.38 9.92
C ASP A 370 -24.32 -15.70 10.00
N HIS A 371 -24.85 -16.73 9.39
CA HIS A 371 -24.20 -18.03 9.22
C HIS A 371 -23.96 -18.31 7.74
N GLU A 372 -22.79 -18.82 7.43
CA GLU A 372 -22.48 -19.35 6.12
C GLU A 372 -23.24 -20.66 5.91
N VAL A 373 -23.94 -20.80 4.79
CA VAL A 373 -24.57 -22.04 4.35
C VAL A 373 -23.77 -22.59 3.19
N VAL A 374 -23.23 -23.78 3.39
CA VAL A 374 -22.35 -24.46 2.41
C VAL A 374 -23.16 -25.23 1.36
N ALA A 375 -24.36 -25.69 1.73
CA ALA A 375 -25.24 -26.43 0.82
C ALA A 375 -26.71 -26.30 1.28
N GLY A 376 -27.63 -26.29 0.30
CA GLY A 376 -29.05 -26.27 0.53
C GLY A 376 -29.76 -24.98 0.15
N LEU A 377 -29.04 -23.89 -0.16
CA LEU A 377 -29.61 -22.61 -0.59
C LEU A 377 -28.86 -22.02 -1.77
N SER A 378 -29.58 -21.23 -2.54
CA SER A 378 -29.04 -20.47 -3.68
C SER A 378 -29.12 -18.97 -3.43
N ASP A 379 -28.26 -18.21 -4.13
CA ASP A 379 -28.27 -16.75 -4.07
C ASP A 379 -29.62 -16.20 -4.57
N GLY A 380 -30.14 -15.19 -3.86
CA GLY A 380 -31.40 -14.56 -4.19
C GLY A 380 -32.67 -15.27 -3.65
N GLU A 381 -32.57 -16.46 -3.06
CA GLU A 381 -33.70 -17.11 -2.41
C GLU A 381 -34.15 -16.30 -1.19
N GLN A 382 -35.48 -16.32 -0.91
CA GLN A 382 -36.07 -15.66 0.24
C GLN A 382 -36.28 -16.68 1.36
N VAL A 383 -35.69 -16.44 2.53
CA VAL A 383 -35.84 -17.28 3.69
C VAL A 383 -36.62 -16.55 4.80
N VAL A 384 -37.46 -17.29 5.50
CA VAL A 384 -38.26 -16.75 6.59
C VAL A 384 -37.38 -16.52 7.81
N THR A 385 -37.43 -15.31 8.38
CA THR A 385 -36.66 -14.92 9.57
C THR A 385 -37.50 -14.87 10.83
N THR A 386 -38.80 -14.56 10.73
CA THR A 386 -39.68 -14.43 11.89
C THR A 386 -40.80 -15.48 11.81
N GLY A 387 -41.03 -16.19 12.90
CA GLY A 387 -42.10 -17.24 12.98
C GLY A 387 -41.69 -18.60 12.41
N ALA A 388 -40.46 -18.78 11.93
CA ALA A 388 -39.99 -20.01 11.28
C ALA A 388 -40.20 -21.30 12.09
N LYS A 389 -40.15 -21.25 13.43
CA LYS A 389 -40.32 -22.42 14.32
C LYS A 389 -41.73 -22.99 14.31
N GLN A 390 -42.76 -22.26 13.89
CA GLN A 390 -44.16 -22.67 13.91
C GLN A 390 -44.66 -23.09 12.52
N LEU A 391 -43.85 -22.98 11.50
CA LEU A 391 -44.22 -23.29 10.13
C LEU A 391 -44.09 -24.78 9.83
N ARG A 392 -44.98 -25.26 8.95
CA ARG A 392 -44.91 -26.60 8.37
C ARG A 392 -44.56 -26.53 6.89
N ASP A 393 -43.98 -27.61 6.41
CA ASP A 393 -43.67 -27.75 4.99
C ASP A 393 -44.92 -27.59 4.13
N GLY A 394 -44.81 -26.78 3.05
CA GLY A 394 -45.92 -26.49 2.13
C GLY A 394 -46.99 -25.51 2.66
N GLN A 395 -46.83 -24.95 3.87
CA GLN A 395 -47.80 -24.04 4.47
C GLN A 395 -47.85 -22.70 3.71
N SER A 396 -49.06 -22.20 3.47
CA SER A 396 -49.27 -20.87 2.90
C SER A 396 -48.95 -19.78 3.92
N VAL A 397 -48.14 -18.77 3.53
CA VAL A 397 -47.74 -17.67 4.39
C VAL A 397 -47.98 -16.33 3.68
N ARG A 398 -48.14 -15.28 4.46
CA ARG A 398 -48.20 -13.89 3.94
C ARG A 398 -46.96 -13.14 4.37
N VAL A 399 -46.24 -12.61 3.41
CA VAL A 399 -45.05 -11.82 3.71
C VAL A 399 -45.47 -10.44 4.21
N LYS A 400 -45.00 -10.08 5.37
CA LYS A 400 -45.14 -8.73 5.92
C LYS A 400 -44.21 -7.81 5.14
N ARG A 401 -44.81 -6.83 4.44
CA ARG A 401 -44.04 -5.81 3.70
C ARG A 401 -43.45 -4.76 4.62
#